data_3f0f2d39375b5dbfe82f73e8829bd484
#
_entry.id   3f0f2d39375b5dbfe82f73e8829bd484
#
_cell.length_a   1.000
_cell.length_b   1.000
_cell.length_c   1.000
_cell.angle_alpha   90.00
_cell.angle_beta   90.00
_cell.angle_gamma   90.00
#
_symmetry.space_group_name_H-M   'P 1'
#
loop_
_entity.id
_entity.type
_entity.pdbx_description
1 polymer ?
#
loop_
_entity_poly.entity_id
_entity_poly.type
_entity_poly.pdbx_seq_one_letter_code
_entity_poly.pdbx_strand_id
1 'polypeptide(L)'
;MGLFLNFGEKINTYDYKVINERDARASAGIMFLLGLLSLFSVHLYRTIFWAELFSITFIIEFIVRVLINPKYAPYMLVGGLIVSNQEPDWVEAKPKRFAWLLGLILGAIMTYYIIFDVITPIRLSICWLCLFLMFVESVFGICLGCILYKKLNWKLYNCPGGICETKPQKPYDKRNLIIILAFVGLFFLTYISLKSYKFNEKPKIIIIKE
;
A
#
# COMPACT_ATOMS: atom_id res chain seq x y z
N MET A 1 -18.69 -22.62 10.85
CA MET A 1 -18.60 -22.43 9.41
C MET A 1 -19.18 -21.09 8.91
N GLY A 2 -19.81 -20.29 9.79
CA GLY A 2 -20.45 -19.01 9.43
C GLY A 2 -19.54 -17.76 9.35
N LEU A 3 -18.32 -17.81 9.85
CA LEU A 3 -17.44 -16.64 9.93
C LEU A 3 -16.92 -16.18 8.55
N PHE A 4 -16.70 -17.10 7.64
CA PHE A 4 -16.21 -16.84 6.28
C PHE A 4 -17.25 -16.24 5.32
N LEU A 5 -18.54 -16.31 5.66
CA LEU A 5 -19.65 -15.91 4.80
C LEU A 5 -20.05 -14.44 4.98
N ASN A 6 -19.53 -13.74 5.98
CA ASN A 6 -20.01 -12.42 6.35
C ASN A 6 -19.03 -11.27 6.07
N PHE A 7 -18.22 -11.40 5.01
CA PHE A 7 -17.29 -10.38 4.57
C PHE A 7 -18.00 -9.17 3.96
N GLY A 8 -17.74 -7.97 4.49
CA GLY A 8 -18.38 -6.72 4.08
C GLY A 8 -19.72 -6.44 4.80
N GLU A 9 -20.27 -5.27 4.55
CA GLU A 9 -21.53 -4.80 5.12
C GLU A 9 -22.67 -4.96 4.11
N LYS A 10 -23.88 -5.25 4.60
CA LYS A 10 -25.08 -5.28 3.78
C LYS A 10 -25.86 -3.97 4.02
N ILE A 11 -25.94 -3.15 3.00
CA ILE A 11 -26.70 -1.90 3.02
C ILE A 11 -27.95 -2.09 2.14
N ASN A 12 -29.09 -1.60 2.58
CA ASN A 12 -30.39 -1.79 1.88
C ASN A 12 -30.41 -1.23 0.44
N THR A 13 -29.47 -0.34 0.13
CA THR A 13 -29.39 0.29 -1.20
C THR A 13 -28.69 -0.61 -2.23
N TYR A 14 -27.97 -1.66 -1.81
CA TYR A 14 -27.18 -2.52 -2.70
C TYR A 14 -27.55 -3.99 -2.53
N ASP A 15 -27.73 -4.71 -3.63
CA ASP A 15 -28.01 -6.15 -3.65
C ASP A 15 -26.80 -7.02 -3.32
N TYR A 16 -25.63 -6.41 -3.13
CA TYR A 16 -24.36 -7.05 -2.85
C TYR A 16 -23.69 -6.44 -1.61
N LYS A 17 -22.74 -7.15 -1.03
CA LYS A 17 -21.97 -6.67 0.13
C LYS A 17 -20.97 -5.61 -0.29
N VAL A 18 -20.85 -4.57 0.51
CA VAL A 18 -20.02 -3.38 0.29
C VAL A 18 -19.04 -3.14 1.43
N ILE A 19 -18.04 -2.33 1.14
CA ILE A 19 -17.03 -1.86 2.11
C ILE A 19 -16.87 -0.36 1.87
N ASN A 20 -16.59 0.40 2.91
CA ASN A 20 -16.24 1.80 2.78
C ASN A 20 -14.80 1.94 2.22
N GLU A 21 -14.67 2.47 1.03
CA GLU A 21 -13.39 2.69 0.35
C GLU A 21 -12.52 3.72 1.09
N ARG A 22 -13.13 4.73 1.72
CA ARG A 22 -12.40 5.77 2.46
C ARG A 22 -11.65 5.18 3.64
N ASP A 23 -12.28 4.27 4.39
CA ASP A 23 -11.64 3.57 5.51
C ASP A 23 -10.46 2.73 5.02
N ALA A 24 -10.64 2.03 3.89
CA ALA A 24 -9.59 1.22 3.29
C ALA A 24 -8.38 2.07 2.85
N ARG A 25 -8.63 3.21 2.22
CA ARG A 25 -7.58 4.16 1.78
C ARG A 25 -6.86 4.79 2.95
N ALA A 26 -7.60 5.24 3.98
CA ALA A 26 -7.02 5.82 5.18
C ALA A 26 -6.13 4.81 5.91
N SER A 27 -6.61 3.57 6.06
CA SER A 27 -5.82 2.51 6.69
C SER A 27 -4.57 2.12 5.86
N ALA A 28 -4.67 2.11 4.54
CA ALA A 28 -3.51 1.89 3.65
C ALA A 28 -2.47 3.01 3.81
N GLY A 29 -2.91 4.28 3.97
CA GLY A 29 -2.03 5.42 4.23
C GLY A 29 -1.28 5.30 5.55
N ILE A 30 -1.96 4.89 6.63
CA ILE A 30 -1.34 4.66 7.93
C ILE A 30 -0.29 3.54 7.83
N MET A 31 -0.65 2.41 7.21
CA MET A 31 0.29 1.30 7.03
C MET A 31 1.46 1.67 6.13
N PHE A 32 1.24 2.45 5.08
CA PHE A 32 2.31 2.97 4.23
C PHE A 32 3.30 3.81 5.04
N LEU A 33 2.80 4.76 5.85
CA LEU A 33 3.64 5.62 6.68
C LEU A 33 4.46 4.81 7.68
N LEU A 34 3.82 3.90 8.43
CA LEU A 34 4.50 3.06 9.42
C LEU A 34 5.52 2.12 8.77
N GLY A 35 5.17 1.54 7.61
CA GLY A 35 6.08 0.69 6.84
C GLY A 35 7.29 1.45 6.32
N LEU A 36 7.08 2.67 5.83
CA LEU A 36 8.15 3.55 5.39
C LEU A 36 9.10 3.93 6.53
N LEU A 37 8.54 4.34 7.68
CA LEU A 37 9.32 4.65 8.89
C LEU A 37 10.11 3.42 9.38
N SER A 38 9.52 2.23 9.34
CA SER A 38 10.22 1.00 9.72
C SER A 38 11.38 0.68 8.76
N LEU A 39 11.20 0.90 7.46
CA LEU A 39 12.26 0.72 6.47
C LEU A 39 13.41 1.73 6.66
N PHE A 40 13.08 2.99 6.96
CA PHE A 40 14.08 4.00 7.29
C PHE A 40 14.83 3.65 8.58
N SER A 41 14.16 3.11 9.60
CA SER A 41 14.81 2.63 10.83
C SER A 41 15.88 1.59 10.55
N VAL A 42 15.61 0.62 9.68
CA VAL A 42 16.59 -0.39 9.28
C VAL A 42 17.78 0.25 8.56
N HIS A 43 17.52 1.23 7.70
CA HIS A 43 18.57 1.85 6.88
C HIS A 43 19.47 2.83 7.66
N LEU A 44 18.85 3.70 8.48
CA LEU A 44 19.54 4.76 9.21
C LEU A 44 20.10 4.28 10.55
N TYR A 45 19.31 3.54 11.31
CA TYR A 45 19.67 3.15 12.68
C TYR A 45 20.15 1.70 12.79
N ARG A 46 20.14 0.94 11.68
CA ARG A 46 20.52 -0.49 11.66
C ARG A 46 19.70 -1.36 12.64
N THR A 47 18.52 -0.91 13.05
CA THR A 47 17.61 -1.62 13.95
C THR A 47 16.50 -2.31 13.16
N ILE A 48 16.42 -3.64 13.29
CA ILE A 48 15.39 -4.45 12.61
C ILE A 48 14.08 -4.48 13.39
N PHE A 49 14.11 -4.16 14.68
CA PHE A 49 12.97 -4.26 15.61
C PHE A 49 11.67 -3.62 15.07
N TRP A 50 11.74 -2.41 14.50
CA TRP A 50 10.57 -1.72 13.96
C TRP A 50 9.99 -2.39 12.71
N ALA A 51 10.86 -3.03 11.90
CA ALA A 51 10.42 -3.78 10.73
C ALA A 51 9.73 -5.08 11.13
N GLU A 52 10.22 -5.77 12.15
CA GLU A 52 9.58 -6.95 12.73
C GLU A 52 8.22 -6.61 13.32
N LEU A 53 8.15 -5.57 14.16
CA LEU A 53 6.91 -5.10 14.77
C LEU A 53 5.87 -4.72 13.70
N PHE A 54 6.28 -3.95 12.69
CA PHE A 54 5.40 -3.57 11.59
C PHE A 54 4.92 -4.79 10.80
N SER A 55 5.81 -5.73 10.47
CA SER A 55 5.44 -6.91 9.68
C SER A 55 4.44 -7.81 10.41
N ILE A 56 4.58 -7.98 11.72
CA ILE A 56 3.64 -8.75 12.55
C ILE A 56 2.28 -8.04 12.59
N THR A 57 2.24 -6.74 12.86
CA THR A 57 0.97 -5.99 12.89
C THR A 57 0.29 -5.94 11.52
N PHE A 58 1.07 -5.86 10.45
CA PHE A 58 0.59 -5.93 9.07
C PHE A 58 -0.11 -7.26 8.77
N ILE A 59 0.52 -8.39 9.13
CA ILE A 59 -0.09 -9.71 8.93
C ILE A 59 -1.38 -9.86 9.73
N ILE A 60 -1.39 -9.46 11.00
CA ILE A 60 -2.59 -9.52 11.85
C ILE A 60 -3.73 -8.74 11.20
N GLU A 61 -3.45 -7.54 10.73
CA GLU A 61 -4.42 -6.71 10.02
C GLU A 61 -5.04 -7.43 8.83
N PHE A 62 -4.20 -7.99 7.94
CA PHE A 62 -4.69 -8.67 6.74
C PHE A 62 -5.39 -9.99 7.03
N ILE A 63 -4.96 -10.73 8.07
CA ILE A 63 -5.68 -11.91 8.55
C ILE A 63 -7.09 -11.53 8.99
N VAL A 64 -7.23 -10.48 9.82
CA VAL A 64 -8.54 -10.03 10.30
C VAL A 64 -9.40 -9.55 9.12
N ARG A 65 -8.83 -8.77 8.19
CA ARG A 65 -9.56 -8.29 7.00
C ARG A 65 -10.11 -9.43 6.14
N VAL A 66 -9.29 -10.44 5.88
CA VAL A 66 -9.63 -11.49 4.89
C VAL A 66 -10.43 -12.62 5.51
N LEU A 67 -10.06 -13.04 6.73
CA LEU A 67 -10.62 -14.24 7.36
C LEU A 67 -11.80 -13.92 8.30
N ILE A 68 -11.81 -12.75 8.93
CA ILE A 68 -12.86 -12.36 9.88
C ILE A 68 -13.80 -11.34 9.22
N ASN A 69 -13.48 -10.07 9.34
CA ASN A 69 -14.23 -8.98 8.71
C ASN A 69 -13.38 -7.71 8.79
N PRO A 70 -13.30 -6.90 7.71
CA PRO A 70 -12.54 -5.64 7.71
C PRO A 70 -12.98 -4.65 8.79
N LYS A 71 -14.23 -4.72 9.23
CA LYS A 71 -14.78 -3.88 10.30
C LYS A 71 -14.03 -4.02 11.64
N TYR A 72 -13.39 -5.16 11.89
CA TYR A 72 -12.66 -5.42 13.14
C TYR A 72 -11.16 -5.29 13.00
N ALA A 73 -10.67 -4.97 11.81
CA ALA A 73 -9.24 -4.84 11.54
C ALA A 73 -8.69 -3.55 12.17
N PRO A 74 -7.61 -3.63 12.97
CA PRO A 74 -7.10 -2.50 13.76
C PRO A 74 -6.84 -1.23 12.97
N TYR A 75 -6.10 -1.32 11.85
CA TYR A 75 -5.80 -0.16 11.01
C TYR A 75 -7.04 0.37 10.27
N MET A 76 -8.00 -0.51 9.93
CA MET A 76 -9.29 -0.10 9.37
C MET A 76 -10.10 0.70 10.38
N LEU A 77 -10.12 0.27 11.65
CA LEU A 77 -10.80 1.01 12.73
C LEU A 77 -10.19 2.41 12.90
N VAL A 78 -8.86 2.50 12.99
CA VAL A 78 -8.17 3.79 13.12
C VAL A 78 -8.41 4.65 11.87
N GLY A 79 -8.30 4.07 10.68
CA GLY A 79 -8.59 4.76 9.41
C GLY A 79 -10.02 5.29 9.38
N GLY A 80 -11.02 4.47 9.74
CA GLY A 80 -12.42 4.87 9.82
C GLY A 80 -12.67 6.01 10.81
N LEU A 81 -12.00 6.00 11.98
CA LEU A 81 -12.08 7.12 12.92
C LEU A 81 -11.55 8.43 12.33
N ILE A 82 -10.45 8.39 11.60
CA ILE A 82 -9.86 9.58 10.98
C ILE A 82 -10.78 10.18 9.91
N VAL A 83 -11.43 9.33 9.12
CA VAL A 83 -12.32 9.78 8.02
C VAL A 83 -13.80 9.78 8.39
N SER A 84 -14.14 9.62 9.69
CA SER A 84 -15.52 9.51 10.17
C SER A 84 -16.44 10.67 9.79
N ASN A 85 -15.87 11.87 9.59
CA ASN A 85 -16.61 13.06 9.18
C ASN A 85 -16.83 13.16 7.65
N GLN A 86 -16.37 12.17 6.89
CA GLN A 86 -16.51 12.15 5.43
C GLN A 86 -17.67 11.21 5.03
N GLU A 87 -18.37 11.56 3.96
CA GLU A 87 -19.39 10.66 3.42
C GLU A 87 -18.78 9.32 2.99
N PRO A 88 -19.38 8.18 3.35
CA PRO A 88 -18.86 6.87 2.99
C PRO A 88 -18.89 6.65 1.46
N ASP A 89 -17.83 6.07 0.94
CA ASP A 89 -17.71 5.68 -0.47
C ASP A 89 -17.80 4.14 -0.56
N TRP A 90 -18.99 3.65 -0.95
CA TRP A 90 -19.31 2.23 -0.89
C TRP A 90 -18.85 1.47 -2.12
N VAL A 91 -18.04 0.45 -1.90
CA VAL A 91 -17.43 -0.38 -2.92
C VAL A 91 -17.81 -1.85 -2.78
N GLU A 92 -17.85 -2.59 -3.92
CA GLU A 92 -18.09 -4.03 -3.88
C GLU A 92 -17.02 -4.76 -3.06
N ALA A 93 -17.46 -5.61 -2.13
CA ALA A 93 -16.57 -6.30 -1.20
C ALA A 93 -15.70 -7.40 -1.86
N LYS A 94 -16.20 -8.09 -2.89
CA LYS A 94 -15.49 -9.23 -3.51
C LYS A 94 -14.13 -8.88 -4.12
N PRO A 95 -14.00 -7.84 -4.97
CA PRO A 95 -12.70 -7.45 -5.54
C PRO A 95 -11.71 -7.01 -4.47
N LYS A 96 -12.19 -6.29 -3.45
CA LYS A 96 -11.36 -5.87 -2.32
C LYS A 96 -10.84 -7.06 -1.50
N ARG A 97 -11.68 -8.05 -1.26
CA ARG A 97 -11.25 -9.28 -0.57
C ARG A 97 -10.13 -9.99 -1.35
N PHE A 98 -10.26 -10.07 -2.66
CA PHE A 98 -9.23 -10.66 -3.52
C PHE A 98 -7.91 -9.86 -3.42
N ALA A 99 -7.98 -8.53 -3.51
CA ALA A 99 -6.81 -7.67 -3.38
C ALA A 99 -6.11 -7.85 -2.02
N TRP A 100 -6.89 -7.91 -0.93
CA TRP A 100 -6.34 -8.13 0.41
C TRP A 100 -5.80 -9.56 0.62
N LEU A 101 -6.36 -10.56 -0.06
CA LEU A 101 -5.77 -11.91 -0.08
C LEU A 101 -4.38 -11.91 -0.71
N LEU A 102 -4.19 -11.20 -1.83
CA LEU A 102 -2.86 -11.02 -2.42
C LEU A 102 -1.92 -10.28 -1.46
N GLY A 103 -2.42 -9.22 -0.79
CA GLY A 103 -1.68 -8.51 0.25
C GLY A 103 -1.27 -9.41 1.43
N LEU A 104 -2.16 -10.32 1.86
CA LEU A 104 -1.86 -11.31 2.91
C LEU A 104 -0.74 -12.26 2.49
N ILE A 105 -0.77 -12.77 1.26
CA ILE A 105 0.27 -13.66 0.74
C ILE A 105 1.62 -12.93 0.69
N LEU A 106 1.66 -11.73 0.12
CA LEU A 106 2.89 -10.93 0.05
C LEU A 106 3.40 -10.57 1.46
N GLY A 107 2.50 -10.21 2.37
CA GLY A 107 2.82 -9.92 3.76
C GLY A 107 3.37 -11.14 4.50
N ALA A 108 2.83 -12.33 4.27
CA ALA A 108 3.33 -13.57 4.87
C ALA A 108 4.76 -13.88 4.39
N ILE A 109 5.03 -13.75 3.10
CA ILE A 109 6.37 -13.91 2.55
C ILE A 109 7.34 -12.86 3.12
N MET A 110 6.92 -11.60 3.17
CA MET A 110 7.72 -10.50 3.74
C MET A 110 8.07 -10.77 5.21
N THR A 111 7.07 -11.15 6.01
CA THR A 111 7.25 -11.44 7.45
C THR A 111 8.19 -12.61 7.68
N TYR A 112 8.07 -13.67 6.87
CA TYR A 112 8.99 -14.79 6.91
C TYR A 112 10.45 -14.33 6.72
N TYR A 113 10.74 -13.55 5.67
CA TYR A 113 12.09 -13.05 5.42
C TYR A 113 12.59 -12.08 6.49
N ILE A 114 11.72 -11.32 7.15
CA ILE A 114 12.11 -10.38 8.21
C ILE A 114 12.41 -11.13 9.51
N ILE A 115 11.52 -12.03 9.96
CA ILE A 115 11.66 -12.75 11.24
C ILE A 115 12.84 -13.71 11.23
N PHE A 116 13.08 -14.41 10.11
CA PHE A 116 14.21 -15.32 9.98
C PHE A 116 15.52 -14.63 9.53
N ASP A 117 15.51 -13.31 9.44
CA ASP A 117 16.64 -12.46 9.01
C ASP A 117 17.35 -12.95 7.73
N VAL A 118 16.58 -13.48 6.80
CA VAL A 118 17.11 -13.94 5.52
C VAL A 118 17.41 -12.74 4.63
N ILE A 119 18.68 -12.38 4.54
CA ILE A 119 19.14 -11.23 3.75
C ILE A 119 19.20 -11.63 2.26
N THR A 120 18.15 -11.35 1.53
CA THR A 120 18.07 -11.59 0.09
C THR A 120 17.55 -10.34 -0.63
N PRO A 121 17.92 -10.12 -1.90
CA PRO A 121 17.35 -9.02 -2.70
C PRO A 121 15.82 -9.15 -2.83
N ILE A 122 15.28 -10.36 -2.74
CA ILE A 122 13.85 -10.65 -2.77
C ILE A 122 13.14 -9.98 -1.58
N ARG A 123 13.72 -10.01 -0.37
CA ARG A 123 13.17 -9.34 0.82
C ARG A 123 12.92 -7.86 0.54
N LEU A 124 13.93 -7.17 0.03
CA LEU A 124 13.84 -5.75 -0.27
C LEU A 124 12.82 -5.45 -1.37
N SER A 125 12.80 -6.26 -2.41
CA SER A 125 11.84 -6.11 -3.52
C SER A 125 10.40 -6.27 -3.07
N ILE A 126 10.10 -7.25 -2.20
CA ILE A 126 8.75 -7.47 -1.66
C ILE A 126 8.35 -6.31 -0.73
N CYS A 127 9.26 -5.82 0.12
CA CYS A 127 8.99 -4.65 0.97
C CYS A 127 8.62 -3.42 0.12
N TRP A 128 9.40 -3.12 -0.91
CA TRP A 128 9.11 -2.02 -1.82
C TRP A 128 7.80 -2.22 -2.58
N LEU A 129 7.51 -3.43 -3.03
CA LEU A 129 6.26 -3.76 -3.71
C LEU A 129 5.06 -3.54 -2.78
N CYS A 130 5.11 -4.03 -1.54
CA CYS A 130 4.04 -3.82 -0.56
C CYS A 130 3.82 -2.32 -0.26
N LEU A 131 4.90 -1.55 -0.06
CA LEU A 131 4.83 -0.11 0.15
C LEU A 131 4.24 0.60 -1.06
N PHE A 132 4.66 0.25 -2.27
CA PHE A 132 4.15 0.81 -3.50
C PHE A 132 2.64 0.54 -3.68
N LEU A 133 2.20 -0.68 -3.41
CA LEU A 133 0.77 -1.04 -3.49
C LEU A 133 -0.06 -0.21 -2.51
N MET A 134 0.39 -0.07 -1.26
CA MET A 134 -0.30 0.74 -0.26
C MET A 134 -0.28 2.23 -0.61
N PHE A 135 0.81 2.74 -1.17
CA PHE A 135 0.91 4.12 -1.65
C PHE A 135 -0.12 4.40 -2.75
N VAL A 136 -0.17 3.54 -3.77
CA VAL A 136 -1.08 3.70 -4.90
C VAL A 136 -2.55 3.63 -4.44
N GLU A 137 -2.87 2.72 -3.53
CA GLU A 137 -4.22 2.62 -2.97
C GLU A 137 -4.59 3.84 -2.12
N SER A 138 -3.69 4.31 -1.28
CA SER A 138 -3.93 5.45 -0.38
C SER A 138 -4.05 6.77 -1.13
N VAL A 139 -3.07 7.09 -1.98
CA VAL A 139 -2.96 8.41 -2.63
C VAL A 139 -3.89 8.52 -3.83
N PHE A 140 -3.85 7.53 -4.72
CA PHE A 140 -4.63 7.56 -5.96
C PHE A 140 -5.98 6.88 -5.85
N GLY A 141 -6.24 6.11 -4.78
CA GLY A 141 -7.44 5.29 -4.66
C GLY A 141 -7.51 4.16 -5.68
N ILE A 142 -6.39 3.79 -6.28
CA ILE A 142 -6.32 2.74 -7.29
C ILE A 142 -6.00 1.41 -6.61
N CYS A 143 -6.97 0.49 -6.63
CA CYS A 143 -6.77 -0.86 -6.16
C CYS A 143 -6.26 -1.75 -7.30
N LEU A 144 -4.94 -1.98 -7.35
CA LEU A 144 -4.32 -2.83 -8.39
C LEU A 144 -4.85 -4.27 -8.36
N GLY A 145 -5.15 -4.80 -7.19
CA GLY A 145 -5.80 -6.10 -7.04
C GLY A 145 -7.21 -6.15 -7.63
N CYS A 146 -7.97 -5.06 -7.52
CA CYS A 146 -9.30 -4.96 -8.14
C CYS A 146 -9.20 -4.91 -9.68
N ILE A 147 -8.19 -4.22 -10.21
CA ILE A 147 -7.91 -4.20 -11.67
C ILE A 147 -7.55 -5.60 -12.16
N LEU A 148 -6.70 -6.31 -11.42
CA LEU A 148 -6.32 -7.69 -11.74
C LEU A 148 -7.55 -8.62 -11.69
N TYR A 149 -8.42 -8.48 -10.69
CA TYR A 149 -9.66 -9.22 -10.56
C TYR A 149 -10.56 -9.04 -11.81
N LYS A 150 -10.71 -7.78 -12.27
CA LYS A 150 -11.46 -7.46 -13.48
C LYS A 150 -10.82 -8.09 -14.74
N LYS A 151 -9.50 -8.05 -14.85
CA LYS A 151 -8.76 -8.62 -15.99
C LYS A 151 -8.88 -10.14 -16.08
N LEU A 152 -9.11 -10.82 -14.95
CA LEU A 152 -9.38 -12.27 -14.90
C LEU A 152 -10.81 -12.64 -15.32
N ASN A 153 -11.58 -11.70 -15.89
CA ASN A 153 -12.96 -11.87 -16.37
C ASN A 153 -13.97 -12.31 -15.28
N TRP A 154 -13.69 -11.99 -14.02
CA TRP A 154 -14.68 -12.19 -12.96
C TRP A 154 -15.72 -11.08 -12.99
N LYS A 155 -17.02 -11.46 -12.96
CA LYS A 155 -18.12 -10.48 -13.03
C LYS A 155 -18.03 -9.50 -11.86
N LEU A 156 -17.88 -8.24 -12.17
CA LEU A 156 -17.98 -7.12 -11.24
C LEU A 156 -19.38 -6.50 -11.36
N TYR A 157 -20.05 -6.29 -10.22
CA TYR A 157 -21.36 -5.62 -10.21
C TYR A 157 -21.21 -4.10 -10.19
N ASN A 158 -20.24 -3.58 -9.43
CA ASN A 158 -19.87 -2.16 -9.43
C ASN A 158 -18.47 -1.98 -8.86
N CYS A 159 -17.63 -1.21 -9.53
CA CYS A 159 -16.43 -0.64 -8.94
C CYS A 159 -16.75 0.79 -8.51
N PRO A 160 -16.70 1.07 -7.25
CA PRO A 160 -17.03 2.36 -6.71
C PRO A 160 -15.91 3.37 -6.91
N GLY A 161 -16.29 4.61 -6.87
CA GLY A 161 -15.41 5.73 -7.23
C GLY A 161 -15.19 5.89 -8.73
N GLY A 162 -15.84 5.10 -9.59
CA GLY A 162 -15.76 5.21 -11.05
C GLY A 162 -14.39 4.90 -11.66
N ILE A 163 -13.42 4.40 -10.85
CA ILE A 163 -12.07 4.14 -11.32
C ILE A 163 -11.97 2.79 -12.04
N CYS A 164 -12.87 1.86 -11.74
CA CYS A 164 -13.00 0.61 -12.50
C CYS A 164 -14.00 0.70 -13.66
N GLU A 165 -14.92 1.66 -13.64
CA GLU A 165 -15.65 2.08 -14.83
C GLU A 165 -14.75 3.04 -15.58
N THR A 166 -14.33 2.65 -16.76
CA THR A 166 -13.69 3.56 -17.72
C THR A 166 -14.70 4.63 -18.10
N LYS A 167 -14.85 5.67 -17.26
CA LYS A 167 -15.31 6.95 -17.79
C LYS A 167 -14.34 7.29 -18.90
N PRO A 168 -14.82 7.74 -20.09
CA PRO A 168 -13.93 8.15 -21.15
C PRO A 168 -12.97 9.20 -20.55
N GLN A 169 -11.74 8.80 -20.29
CA GLN A 169 -10.73 9.73 -19.84
C GLN A 169 -10.61 10.80 -20.89
N LYS A 170 -10.70 12.06 -20.47
CA LYS A 170 -10.34 13.17 -21.35
C LYS A 170 -9.01 12.81 -22.00
N PRO A 171 -8.85 12.91 -23.32
CA PRO A 171 -7.61 12.56 -23.99
C PRO A 171 -6.47 13.29 -23.31
N TYR A 172 -5.46 12.53 -22.91
CA TYR A 172 -4.31 13.04 -22.16
C TYR A 172 -3.61 14.10 -23.02
N ASP A 173 -3.58 15.35 -22.57
CA ASP A 173 -2.93 16.42 -23.31
C ASP A 173 -1.42 16.16 -23.35
N LYS A 174 -0.86 16.10 -24.57
CA LYS A 174 0.57 15.87 -24.79
C LYS A 174 1.46 16.86 -24.00
N ARG A 175 0.95 18.07 -23.72
CA ARG A 175 1.64 19.08 -22.90
C ARG A 175 1.87 18.59 -21.47
N ASN A 176 0.87 17.90 -20.86
CA ASN A 176 1.00 17.37 -19.52
C ASN A 176 2.07 16.26 -19.44
N LEU A 177 2.19 15.45 -20.49
CA LEU A 177 3.25 14.45 -20.59
C LEU A 177 4.63 15.10 -20.63
N ILE A 178 4.80 16.16 -21.41
CA ILE A 178 6.08 16.90 -21.50
C ILE A 178 6.46 17.49 -20.13
N ILE A 179 5.49 18.07 -19.39
CA ILE A 179 5.73 18.62 -18.05
C ILE A 179 6.17 17.51 -17.08
N ILE A 180 5.51 16.36 -17.11
CA ILE A 180 5.89 15.22 -16.25
C ILE A 180 7.29 14.72 -16.60
N LEU A 181 7.61 14.56 -17.88
CA LEU A 181 8.93 14.13 -18.32
C LEU A 181 10.01 15.15 -17.94
N ALA A 182 9.72 16.45 -18.06
CA ALA A 182 10.63 17.51 -17.64
C ALA A 182 10.87 17.47 -16.12
N PHE A 183 9.82 17.24 -15.31
CA PHE A 183 9.93 17.11 -13.85
C PHE A 183 10.75 15.88 -13.44
N VAL A 184 10.50 14.73 -14.07
CA VAL A 184 11.29 13.50 -13.84
C VAL A 184 12.75 13.71 -14.26
N GLY A 185 12.99 14.37 -15.39
CA GLY A 185 14.35 14.72 -15.84
C GLY A 185 15.08 15.64 -14.85
N LEU A 186 14.39 16.67 -14.35
CA LEU A 186 14.94 17.57 -13.33
C LEU A 186 15.27 16.82 -12.03
N PHE A 187 14.38 15.94 -11.59
CA PHE A 187 14.62 15.12 -10.41
C PHE A 187 15.85 14.21 -10.59
N PHE A 188 16.02 13.64 -11.77
CA PHE A 188 17.16 12.76 -12.07
C PHE A 188 18.48 13.57 -12.15
N LEU A 189 18.44 14.78 -12.70
CA LEU A 189 19.60 15.68 -12.74
C LEU A 189 20.01 16.12 -11.33
N THR A 190 19.05 16.47 -10.47
CA THR A 190 19.35 16.83 -9.06
C THR A 190 19.93 15.65 -8.29
N TYR A 191 19.41 14.43 -8.52
CA TYR A 191 19.95 13.21 -7.92
C TYR A 191 21.41 12.96 -8.33
N ILE A 192 21.72 13.05 -9.62
CA ILE A 192 23.10 12.87 -10.14
C ILE A 192 24.03 13.94 -9.58
N SER A 193 23.58 15.20 -9.55
CA SER A 193 24.36 16.33 -9.01
C SER A 193 24.70 16.13 -7.53
N LEU A 194 23.73 15.73 -6.72
CA LEU A 194 23.94 15.44 -5.28
C LEU A 194 24.85 14.23 -5.08
N LYS A 195 24.73 13.19 -5.90
CA LYS A 195 25.60 12.02 -5.84
C LYS A 195 27.04 12.38 -6.21
N SER A 196 27.23 13.19 -7.25
CA SER A 196 28.57 13.68 -7.68
C SER A 196 29.19 14.57 -6.61
N TYR A 197 28.40 15.44 -5.97
CA TYR A 197 28.87 16.30 -4.86
C TYR A 197 29.35 15.45 -3.67
N LYS A 198 28.58 14.45 -3.23
CA LYS A 198 28.98 13.53 -2.13
C LYS A 198 30.19 12.68 -2.49
N PHE A 199 30.39 12.32 -3.76
CA PHE A 199 31.53 11.53 -4.18
C PHE A 199 32.84 12.34 -4.16
N ASN A 200 32.77 13.66 -4.37
CA ASN A 200 33.93 14.56 -4.32
C ASN A 200 34.33 14.97 -2.90
N GLU A 201 33.46 14.84 -1.89
CA GLU A 201 33.85 14.92 -0.49
C GLU A 201 34.55 13.64 -0.08
N LYS A 202 35.90 13.59 -0.26
CA LYS A 202 36.72 12.50 0.30
C LYS A 202 36.44 12.39 1.79
N PRO A 203 36.21 11.18 2.36
CA PRO A 203 36.08 11.02 3.79
C PRO A 203 37.35 11.57 4.46
N LYS A 204 37.20 12.57 5.31
CA LYS A 204 38.28 12.98 6.18
C LYS A 204 38.59 11.80 7.09
N ILE A 205 39.67 11.09 6.76
CA ILE A 205 40.23 10.05 7.64
C ILE A 205 40.75 10.79 8.87
N ILE A 206 39.99 10.73 9.97
CA ILE A 206 40.47 11.16 11.27
C ILE A 206 41.47 10.08 11.71
N ILE A 207 42.77 10.34 11.48
CA ILE A 207 43.83 9.54 12.07
C ILE A 207 43.85 9.90 13.55
N ILE A 208 43.24 9.06 14.39
CA ILE A 208 43.44 9.09 15.83
C ILE A 208 44.87 8.59 16.04
N LYS A 209 45.80 9.52 16.31
CA LYS A 209 47.13 9.15 16.85
C LYS A 209 46.91 8.74 18.29
N GLU A 210 47.21 7.48 18.58
CA GLU A 210 47.49 6.99 19.94
C GLU A 210 48.75 7.64 20.48
#